data_f77bfc2e67295c011a6ef3630e200a34
#
_entry.id   f77bfc2e67295c011a6ef3630e200a34
#
_cell.length_a   1.000
_cell.length_b   1.000
_cell.length_c   1.000
_cell.angle_alpha   90.00
_cell.angle_beta   90.00
_cell.angle_gamma   90.00
#
_symmetry.space_group_name_H-M   'P 1'
#
loop_
_entity.id
_entity.type
_entity.pdbx_description
1 polymer ?
#
loop_
_entity_poly.entity_id
_entity_poly.type
_entity_poly.pdbx_seq_one_letter_code
_entity_poly.pdbx_strand_id
1 'polypeptide(L)' 'MFLQIKNSQDLVKILDIRELIDPNLDIVHAQDQEGQEEQDPDEFKKENLVFPSGESLPRCWLDVNYRMAKAS' A
#
# COMPACT_ATOMS: atom_id res chain seq x y z
N MET A 1 -10.47 2.18 2.70
CA MET A 1 -9.49 1.19 3.13
C MET A 1 -8.28 1.91 3.70
N PHE A 2 -7.78 1.43 4.82
CA PHE A 2 -6.61 2.01 5.47
C PHE A 2 -5.45 1.03 5.47
N LEU A 3 -4.25 1.55 5.28
CA LEU A 3 -3.02 0.79 5.46
C LEU A 3 -2.13 1.52 6.44
N GLN A 4 -1.16 0.80 6.97
CA GLN A 4 -0.22 1.36 7.94
C GLN A 4 1.15 1.51 7.28
N ILE A 5 1.83 2.61 7.61
CA ILE A 5 3.19 2.82 7.13
C ILE A 5 4.11 1.88 7.91
N LYS A 6 4.93 1.13 7.16
CA LYS A 6 5.85 0.16 7.74
C LYS A 6 6.78 0.84 8.74
N ASN A 7 6.99 0.21 9.88
CA ASN A 7 7.82 0.73 10.96
C ASN A 7 7.26 2.00 11.60
N SER A 8 5.97 2.26 11.41
CA SER A 8 5.29 3.41 11.99
C SER A 8 3.89 2.98 12.41
N GLN A 9 3.24 3.80 13.21
CA GLN A 9 1.85 3.58 13.59
C GLN A 9 0.90 4.46 12.79
N ASP A 10 1.42 5.20 11.83
CA ASP A 10 0.62 6.08 11.00
C ASP A 10 -0.20 5.30 10.01
N LEU A 11 -1.47 5.68 9.88
CA LEU A 11 -2.39 5.08 8.92
C LEU A 11 -2.60 6.03 7.75
N VAL A 12 -2.78 5.45 6.57
CA VAL A 12 -3.09 6.21 5.38
C VAL A 12 -4.34 5.62 4.73
N LYS A 13 -5.17 6.50 4.20
CA LYS A 13 -6.39 6.08 3.50
C LYS A 13 -6.09 5.89 2.03
N ILE A 14 -6.32 4.69 1.54
CA ILE A 14 -6.09 4.37 0.13
C ILE A 14 -7.23 4.98 -0.69
N LEU A 15 -6.87 5.76 -1.69
CA LEU A 15 -7.85 6.46 -2.52
C LEU A 15 -8.31 5.63 -3.71
N ASP A 16 -7.41 4.83 -4.29
CA ASP A 16 -7.75 4.00 -5.44
C ASP A 16 -7.18 2.60 -5.23
N ILE A 17 -8.07 1.67 -4.92
CA ILE A 17 -7.65 0.30 -4.66
C ILE A 17 -7.09 -0.37 -5.91
N ARG A 18 -7.46 0.09 -7.10
CA ARG A 18 -6.93 -0.48 -8.33
C ARG A 18 -5.44 -0.25 -8.46
N GLU A 19 -4.96 0.90 -7.97
CA GLU A 19 -3.52 1.15 -7.93
C GLU A 19 -2.84 0.21 -6.95
N LEU A 20 -3.50 -0.05 -5.82
CA LEU A 20 -2.93 -0.88 -4.78
C LEU A 20 -2.73 -2.32 -5.23
N ILE A 21 -3.70 -2.87 -5.95
CA ILE A 21 -3.65 -4.27 -6.36
C ILE A 21 -2.95 -4.49 -7.69
N ASP A 22 -2.55 -3.43 -8.38
CA ASP A 22 -1.88 -3.53 -9.68
C ASP A 22 -0.39 -3.73 -9.48
N PRO A 23 0.15 -4.92 -9.78
CA PRO A 23 1.56 -5.19 -9.56
C PRO A 23 2.48 -4.42 -10.50
N ASN A 24 1.95 -3.81 -11.55
CA ASN A 24 2.74 -2.97 -12.44
C ASN A 24 3.04 -1.59 -11.85
N LEU A 25 2.37 -1.24 -10.76
CA LEU A 25 2.59 0.04 -10.09
C LEU A 25 3.32 -0.19 -8.78
N ASP A 26 4.37 0.57 -8.56
CA ASP A 26 5.16 0.50 -7.33
C ASP A 26 4.63 1.42 -6.24
N ILE A 27 3.77 2.37 -6.63
CA ILE A 27 3.24 3.37 -5.71
C ILE A 27 1.73 3.33 -5.71
N VAL A 28 1.16 3.93 -4.68
CA VAL A 28 -0.29 4.09 -4.55
C VAL A 28 -0.54 5.48 -3.96
N HIS A 29 -1.61 6.11 -4.39
CA HIS A 29 -2.01 7.40 -3.85
C HIS A 29 -2.86 7.18 -2.61
N ALA A 30 -2.53 7.89 -1.55
CA ALA A 30 -3.24 7.78 -0.28
C ALA A 30 -3.18 9.10 0.46
N GLN A 31 -4.07 9.26 1.44
CA GLN A 31 -4.11 10.43 2.30
C GLN A 31 -3.66 10.04 3.69
N ASP A 32 -2.73 10.83 4.23
CA ASP A 32 -2.29 10.69 5.61
C ASP A 32 -3.44 11.09 6.52
N GLN A 33 -3.67 10.29 7.55
CA GLN A 33 -4.74 10.52 8.52
C GLN A 33 -4.22 11.16 9.81
N GLU A 34 -3.00 11.68 9.80
CA GLU A 34 -2.49 12.40 10.96
C GLU A 34 -3.18 13.74 11.11
N GLY A 35 -3.55 14.06 12.33
CA GLY A 35 -4.17 15.34 12.63
C GLY A 35 -5.66 15.33 12.41
N GLN A 36 -6.28 16.50 12.56
CA GLN A 36 -7.72 16.66 12.50
C GLN A 36 -8.21 17.04 11.10
N GLU A 37 -7.31 17.42 10.23
CA GLU A 37 -7.64 17.81 8.86
C GLU A 37 -7.12 16.79 7.88
N GLU A 38 -7.88 16.56 6.82
CA GLU A 38 -7.43 15.69 5.75
C GLU A 38 -6.24 16.33 5.05
N GLN A 39 -5.20 15.54 4.86
CA GLN A 39 -4.02 15.98 4.12
C GLN A 39 -4.27 15.80 2.62
N ASP A 40 -3.51 16.51 1.81
CA ASP A 40 -3.54 16.30 0.37
C ASP A 40 -3.06 14.90 0.04
N PRO A 41 -3.61 14.27 -1.02
CA PRO A 41 -3.12 12.96 -1.45
C PRO A 41 -1.63 12.99 -1.73
N ASP A 42 -0.95 11.92 -1.37
CA ASP A 42 0.47 11.77 -1.59
C ASP A 42 0.77 10.38 -2.14
N GLU A 43 1.95 10.21 -2.67
CA GLU A 43 2.37 8.93 -3.21
C GLU A 43 3.13 8.16 -2.15
N PHE A 44 2.77 6.89 -1.99
CA PHE A 44 3.45 6.00 -1.05
C PHE A 44 3.90 4.76 -1.80
N LYS A 45 5.13 4.33 -1.52
CA LYS A 45 5.62 3.08 -2.09
C LYS A 45 4.92 1.91 -1.41
N LYS A 46 4.44 0.97 -2.20
CA LYS A 46 3.73 -0.19 -1.65
C LYS A 46 4.62 -1.00 -0.70
N GLU A 47 5.91 -1.06 -0.96
CA GLU A 47 6.84 -1.79 -0.12
C GLU A 47 6.94 -1.20 1.30
N ASN A 48 6.52 0.05 1.47
CA ASN A 48 6.53 0.71 2.77
C ASN A 48 5.18 0.65 3.47
N LEU A 49 4.22 -0.08 2.92
CA LEU A 49 2.89 -0.20 3.51
C LEU A 49 2.62 -1.63 3.95
N VAL A 50 1.89 -1.75 5.05
CA VAL A 50 1.45 -3.05 5.59
C VAL A 50 0.01 -2.90 6.03
N PHE A 51 -0.66 -4.04 6.25
CA PHE A 51 -1.99 -4.00 6.84
C PHE A 51 -1.92 -3.52 8.29
N PRO A 52 -2.99 -2.90 8.81
CA PRO A 52 -2.99 -2.45 10.20
C PRO A 52 -2.71 -3.57 11.21
N SER A 53 -2.94 -4.80 10.81
CA SER A 53 -2.60 -5.96 11.65
C SER A 53 -1.11 -6.24 11.70
N GLY A 54 -0.33 -5.57 10.85
CA GLY A 54 1.11 -5.79 10.73
C GLY A 54 1.51 -6.75 9.63
N GLU A 55 0.54 -7.34 8.94
CA GLU A 55 0.83 -8.27 7.87
C GLU A 55 1.26 -7.54 6.60
N SER A 56 2.18 -8.15 5.86
CA SER A 56 2.64 -7.60 4.60
C SER A 56 1.55 -7.71 3.53
N LEU A 57 1.61 -6.82 2.54
CA LEU A 57 0.69 -6.88 1.41
C LEU A 57 0.93 -8.16 0.60
N PRO A 58 -0.12 -8.66 -0.08
CA PRO A 58 0.05 -9.84 -0.94
C PRO A 58 1.09 -9.59 -2.02
N ARG A 59 1.90 -10.61 -2.30
CA ARG A 59 2.94 -10.49 -3.32
C ARG A 59 2.36 -10.22 -4.70
N CYS A 60 1.17 -10.72 -4.97
CA CYS A 60 0.52 -10.48 -6.26
C CYS A 60 0.18 -9.01 -6.49
N TRP A 61 0.20 -8.20 -5.44
CA TRP A 61 0.00 -6.75 -5.56
C TRP A 61 1.30 -6.01 -5.81
N LEU A 62 2.43 -6.65 -5.53
CA LEU A 62 3.75 -6.02 -5.55
C LEU A 62 4.63 -6.49 -6.70
N ASP A 63 4.40 -7.68 -7.21
CA ASP A 63 5.32 -8.34 -8.14
C ASP A 63 4.56 -8.87 -9.35
N VAL A 64 4.84 -8.29 -10.53
CA VAL A 64 4.20 -8.72 -11.77
C VAL A 64 4.59 -10.15 -12.16
N ASN A 65 5.71 -10.63 -11.63
CA ASN A 65 6.21 -11.96 -11.94
C ASN A 65 5.82 -12.98 -10.88
N TYR A 66 4.87 -12.63 -10.02
CA TYR A 66 4.47 -13.49 -8.91
C TYR A 66 4.13 -14.91 -9.36
N ARG A 67 3.36 -15.03 -10.43
CA ARG A 67 2.95 -16.35 -10.94
C ARG A 67 4.13 -17.13 -11.48
N MET A 68 5.05 -16.45 -12.15
CA MET A 68 6.24 -17.11 -12.70
C MET A 68 7.17 -17.58 -11.59
N ALA A 69 7.35 -16.76 -10.58
CA ALA A 69 8.18 -17.13 -9.44
C ALA A 69 7.59 -18.31 -8.70
N LYS A 70 6.28 -18.39 -8.61
CA LYS A 70 5.61 -19.45 -7.89
C LYS A 70 5.61 -20.76 -8.67
N ALA A 71 5.64 -20.69 -9.99
CA ALA A 71 5.60 -21.87 -10.82
C ALA A 71 6.90 -22.67 -10.81
N SER A 72 7.95 -22.07 -10.33
CA SER A 72 9.25 -22.74 -10.26
C SER A 72 9.33 -23.77 -9.14
#